data_b8b179d275ea056cef98042487989fc1
#
_entry.id   b8b179d275ea056cef98042487989fc1
#
_cell.length_a   1.000
_cell.length_b   1.000
_cell.length_c   1.000
_cell.angle_alpha   90.00
_cell.angle_beta   90.00
_cell.angle_gamma   90.00
#
_symmetry.space_group_name_H-M   'P 1'
#
loop_
_entity.id
_entity.type
_entity.pdbx_description
1 polymer ?
#
loop_
_entity_poly.entity_id
_entity_poly.type
_entity_poly.pdbx_seq_one_letter_code
_entity_poly.pdbx_strand_id
1 'polypeptide(L)'
;MPKPFVQSIPLTRVTCGGYHFAIFKNGRMSGEVSGIVDEMPRLSASAPLAADVVKPAYDRSALKPGIVHIGLGAFHRAHQAVYTDEALGNAFGDWGIVGVSLRSVDIVHDLRAQDGLYSVVTRSGAGESARVVGSIVRSLSGTEDRDEILSLLADPATKIVTITVTEKAYGLDPASGGLDRKHPSVAADLANPMAPVGVIGYIVEGLSRRHAAGLPPFTVLCCDNLPTNGRIVRRLVIEMAGSRDPALANWISGQGAFPSSMVDRIVPAATEEARARADKLLGVEDRQSLETEPFMQWVIEDHFLSGRPAWETAGALFVSDVEPYEKMKLRLLNGSHSLIAYLGQLKGLDYVRDVMRVPEYVALVRRHMAEAIKTLDPVPGIDLDRYMDQLIERFENPTIAHKTQQIAMDGTQKLPQRIFAGAVETLEKGGEASSAAYVVALWIAYVQKTAEINDPRAAELKAAAAKMTADDLSAPFFAISGLFPQPLVENSAWRARVNAEIGKINAG
;
A
#
# COMPACT_ATOMS: atom_id res chain seq x y z
N MET A 1 -3.27 77.97 24.62
CA MET A 1 -4.41 77.14 24.16
C MET A 1 -4.23 75.69 24.73
N PRO A 2 -5.16 75.25 25.58
CA PRO A 2 -5.03 73.91 26.21
C PRO A 2 -5.50 72.84 25.26
N LYS A 3 -4.81 71.62 25.33
CA LYS A 3 -5.16 70.42 24.61
C LYS A 3 -6.42 69.75 25.18
N PRO A 4 -7.31 69.22 24.37
CA PRO A 4 -8.50 68.51 24.88
C PRO A 4 -8.19 67.20 25.54
N PHE A 5 -8.83 66.98 26.69
CA PHE A 5 -8.87 65.72 27.47
C PHE A 5 -9.68 64.68 26.65
N VAL A 6 -9.09 63.55 26.37
CA VAL A 6 -9.80 62.38 25.80
C VAL A 6 -10.30 61.55 26.97
N GLN A 7 -11.62 61.56 27.19
CA GLN A 7 -12.29 60.66 28.12
C GLN A 7 -12.25 59.19 27.54
N SER A 8 -11.72 58.26 28.34
CA SER A 8 -11.78 56.84 28.04
C SER A 8 -13.23 56.33 28.12
N ILE A 9 -13.71 55.79 27.00
CA ILE A 9 -15.02 55.14 26.91
C ILE A 9 -14.86 53.69 27.37
N PRO A 10 -15.73 53.14 28.23
CA PRO A 10 -15.65 51.75 28.67
C PRO A 10 -15.97 50.80 27.54
N LEU A 11 -15.06 49.86 27.30
CA LEU A 11 -15.21 48.73 26.36
C LEU A 11 -16.08 47.65 27.02
N THR A 12 -17.19 47.30 26.41
CA THR A 12 -17.97 46.11 26.82
C THR A 12 -17.56 44.93 25.93
N ARG A 13 -17.03 43.87 26.54
CA ARG A 13 -16.73 42.61 25.86
C ARG A 13 -17.96 41.70 25.88
N VAL A 14 -18.37 41.21 24.71
CA VAL A 14 -19.41 40.20 24.58
C VAL A 14 -18.80 38.98 23.90
N THR A 15 -18.95 37.83 24.51
CA THR A 15 -18.48 36.52 23.98
C THR A 15 -19.69 35.74 23.49
N CYS A 16 -19.67 35.29 22.24
CA CYS A 16 -20.65 34.35 21.70
C CYS A 16 -19.93 33.33 20.79
N GLY A 17 -20.04 32.04 21.12
CA GLY A 17 -19.53 30.97 20.26
C GLY A 17 -18.03 30.97 20.02
N GLY A 18 -17.19 31.38 20.98
CA GLY A 18 -15.72 31.36 20.85
C GLY A 18 -15.12 32.61 20.14
N TYR A 19 -15.95 33.60 19.80
CA TYR A 19 -15.51 34.87 19.20
C TYR A 19 -15.63 36.04 20.17
N HIS A 20 -14.61 36.89 20.21
CA HIS A 20 -14.62 38.14 20.98
C HIS A 20 -14.90 39.33 20.06
N PHE A 21 -15.99 40.07 20.32
CA PHE A 21 -16.35 41.27 19.59
C PHE A 21 -16.14 42.49 20.45
N ALA A 22 -15.54 43.57 19.90
CA ALA A 22 -15.49 44.88 20.50
C ALA A 22 -16.60 45.73 19.87
N ILE A 23 -17.58 46.16 20.67
CA ILE A 23 -18.68 47.01 20.20
C ILE A 23 -18.41 48.47 20.60
N PHE A 24 -18.32 49.35 19.61
CA PHE A 24 -18.31 50.81 19.83
C PHE A 24 -19.74 51.39 19.75
N LYS A 25 -20.02 52.38 20.57
CA LYS A 25 -21.36 52.92 20.83
C LYS A 25 -22.03 53.62 19.63
N ASN A 26 -21.48 53.63 18.42
CA ASN A 26 -22.02 54.38 17.27
C ASN A 26 -22.23 53.53 16.00
N GLY A 27 -22.57 52.24 16.11
CA GLY A 27 -23.29 51.53 15.05
C GLY A 27 -22.62 51.40 13.67
N ARG A 28 -21.31 51.70 13.50
CA ARG A 28 -20.55 51.37 12.29
C ARG A 28 -19.42 50.41 12.61
N MET A 29 -19.48 49.22 12.03
CA MET A 29 -18.38 48.25 12.05
C MET A 29 -17.31 48.74 11.06
N SER A 30 -16.18 49.20 11.58
CA SER A 30 -14.94 49.40 10.83
C SER A 30 -13.79 48.86 11.69
N GLY A 31 -13.36 47.68 11.37
CA GLY A 31 -12.20 47.03 11.98
C GLY A 31 -12.05 45.67 11.36
N GLU A 32 -10.88 45.37 10.81
CA GLU A 32 -10.50 43.98 10.49
C GLU A 32 -10.56 43.16 11.77
N VAL A 33 -11.47 42.19 11.81
CA VAL A 33 -11.46 41.19 12.86
C VAL A 33 -10.31 40.25 12.52
N SER A 34 -9.11 40.54 13.02
CA SER A 34 -8.09 39.52 13.13
C SER A 34 -8.58 38.57 14.22
N GLY A 35 -9.40 37.60 13.84
CA GLY A 35 -9.64 36.41 14.66
C GLY A 35 -8.29 35.75 14.82
N ILE A 36 -7.77 35.73 16.05
CA ILE A 36 -6.82 34.69 16.44
C ILE A 36 -7.64 33.41 16.30
N VAL A 37 -7.60 32.80 15.13
CA VAL A 37 -7.86 31.37 15.03
C VAL A 37 -6.70 30.77 15.85
N ASP A 38 -6.98 30.27 17.04
CA ASP A 38 -6.01 29.48 17.77
C ASP A 38 -5.63 28.33 16.80
N GLU A 39 -4.51 28.49 16.12
CA GLU A 39 -3.99 27.45 15.24
C GLU A 39 -3.79 26.21 16.10
N MET A 40 -4.44 25.13 15.70
CA MET A 40 -4.33 23.86 16.41
C MET A 40 -2.83 23.48 16.46
N PRO A 41 -2.25 23.17 17.64
CA PRO A 41 -0.84 22.87 17.74
C PRO A 41 -0.51 21.65 16.89
N ARG A 42 0.66 21.66 16.26
CA ARG A 42 1.11 20.52 15.46
C ARG A 42 1.47 19.34 16.35
N LEU A 43 1.20 18.12 15.87
CA LEU A 43 1.63 16.87 16.49
C LEU A 43 3.15 16.88 16.70
N SER A 44 3.57 16.62 17.94
CA SER A 44 4.97 16.51 18.37
C SER A 44 5.08 15.62 19.60
N ALA A 45 6.28 15.31 20.04
CA ALA A 45 6.51 14.50 21.23
C ALA A 45 5.91 15.11 22.51
N SER A 46 5.73 16.44 22.56
CA SER A 46 5.16 17.18 23.68
C SER A 46 3.72 17.67 23.46
N ALA A 47 3.11 17.34 22.32
CA ALA A 47 1.77 17.82 21.99
C ALA A 47 0.71 17.27 22.95
N PRO A 48 -0.27 18.11 23.37
CA PRO A 48 -1.34 17.71 24.30
C PRO A 48 -2.42 16.93 23.52
N LEU A 49 -2.26 15.60 23.45
CA LEU A 49 -3.20 14.73 22.77
C LEU A 49 -4.46 14.48 23.60
N ALA A 50 -5.60 14.28 22.91
CA ALA A 50 -6.86 13.86 23.53
C ALA A 50 -6.68 12.54 24.33
N ALA A 51 -7.51 12.38 25.37
CA ALA A 51 -7.32 11.29 26.35
C ALA A 51 -7.45 9.88 25.76
N ASP A 52 -8.29 9.73 24.72
CA ASP A 52 -8.58 8.44 24.09
C ASP A 52 -7.58 8.04 23.00
N VAL A 53 -6.59 8.88 22.74
CA VAL A 53 -5.55 8.59 21.74
C VAL A 53 -4.53 7.63 22.31
N VAL A 54 -4.35 6.50 21.64
CA VAL A 54 -3.31 5.52 21.98
C VAL A 54 -1.94 6.08 21.62
N LYS A 55 -1.02 6.06 22.57
CA LYS A 55 0.37 6.56 22.44
C LYS A 55 1.35 5.41 22.39
N PRO A 56 2.57 5.59 21.82
CA PRO A 56 3.64 4.60 21.95
C PRO A 56 3.85 4.19 23.42
N ALA A 57 3.87 2.88 23.69
CA ALA A 57 3.99 2.32 25.04
C ALA A 57 5.45 2.10 25.47
N TYR A 58 6.41 2.79 24.88
CA TYR A 58 7.85 2.67 25.15
C TYR A 58 8.52 4.06 25.18
N ASP A 59 9.71 4.12 25.80
CA ASP A 59 10.52 5.34 25.80
C ASP A 59 11.16 5.56 24.42
N ARG A 60 10.56 6.46 23.65
CA ARG A 60 10.99 6.81 22.32
C ARG A 60 12.36 7.50 22.29
N SER A 61 12.76 8.18 23.38
CA SER A 61 14.06 8.85 23.47
C SER A 61 15.23 7.87 23.59
N ALA A 62 14.97 6.66 24.06
CA ALA A 62 15.96 5.57 24.16
C ALA A 62 16.01 4.69 22.89
N LEU A 63 15.07 4.87 21.94
CA LEU A 63 14.95 4.03 20.75
C LEU A 63 16.05 4.32 19.72
N LYS A 64 16.88 3.32 19.43
CA LYS A 64 17.93 3.40 18.41
C LYS A 64 17.50 2.78 17.08
N PRO A 65 18.03 3.27 15.94
CA PRO A 65 17.77 2.70 14.63
C PRO A 65 18.29 1.25 14.51
N GLY A 66 17.49 0.37 13.93
CA GLY A 66 17.86 -0.99 13.55
C GLY A 66 17.32 -1.36 12.18
N ILE A 67 16.35 -0.58 11.68
CA ILE A 67 15.67 -0.79 10.41
C ILE A 67 15.84 0.47 9.53
N VAL A 68 16.25 0.28 8.29
CA VAL A 68 16.10 1.29 7.24
C VAL A 68 14.93 0.87 6.36
N HIS A 69 13.93 1.73 6.21
CA HIS A 69 12.78 1.48 5.34
C HIS A 69 12.85 2.35 4.09
N ILE A 70 12.81 1.74 2.91
CA ILE A 70 12.79 2.45 1.63
C ILE A 70 11.37 2.41 1.06
N GLY A 71 10.76 3.59 0.92
CA GLY A 71 9.39 3.75 0.47
C GLY A 71 8.43 4.23 1.56
N LEU A 72 8.71 5.41 2.13
CA LEU A 72 8.00 6.02 3.26
C LEU A 72 6.57 6.45 2.88
N GLY A 73 5.79 5.53 2.28
CA GLY A 73 4.43 5.77 1.83
C GLY A 73 3.36 5.52 2.91
N ALA A 74 2.09 5.71 2.53
CA ALA A 74 0.95 5.48 3.41
C ALA A 74 0.86 4.02 3.88
N PHE A 75 1.11 3.06 2.97
CA PHE A 75 1.00 1.64 3.30
C PHE A 75 2.01 1.25 4.38
N HIS A 76 3.29 1.56 4.22
CA HIS A 76 4.31 1.30 5.25
C HIS A 76 3.91 1.88 6.61
N ARG A 77 3.51 3.15 6.62
CA ARG A 77 3.17 3.88 7.84
C ARG A 77 1.92 3.33 8.54
N ALA A 78 0.98 2.78 7.78
CA ALA A 78 -0.21 2.13 8.33
C ALA A 78 -0.02 0.62 8.59
N HIS A 79 1.11 -0.01 8.21
CA HIS A 79 1.32 -1.45 8.33
C HIS A 79 2.62 -1.79 9.08
N GLN A 80 3.77 -1.89 8.41
CA GLN A 80 5.02 -2.33 9.04
C GLN A 80 5.44 -1.46 10.22
N ALA A 81 5.24 -0.14 10.11
CA ALA A 81 5.57 0.78 11.19
C ALA A 81 4.63 0.61 12.41
N VAL A 82 3.36 0.26 12.19
CA VAL A 82 2.42 -0.08 13.27
C VAL A 82 2.82 -1.39 13.95
N TYR A 83 3.14 -2.44 13.18
CA TYR A 83 3.66 -3.70 13.75
C TYR A 83 4.92 -3.48 14.58
N THR A 84 5.82 -2.63 14.11
CA THR A 84 7.07 -2.30 14.83
C THR A 84 6.77 -1.49 16.09
N ASP A 85 5.85 -0.53 16.03
CA ASP A 85 5.41 0.28 17.17
C ASP A 85 4.81 -0.59 18.29
N GLU A 86 3.93 -1.53 17.92
CA GLU A 86 3.33 -2.49 18.87
C GLU A 86 4.37 -3.46 19.44
N ALA A 87 5.24 -4.00 18.58
CA ALA A 87 6.29 -4.91 19.01
C ALA A 87 7.26 -4.24 20.01
N LEU A 88 7.62 -2.97 19.79
CA LEU A 88 8.45 -2.18 20.70
C LEU A 88 7.77 -1.96 22.06
N GLY A 89 6.46 -1.80 22.09
CA GLY A 89 5.68 -1.72 23.33
C GLY A 89 5.67 -3.03 24.12
N ASN A 90 5.72 -4.17 23.43
CA ASN A 90 5.69 -5.50 24.03
C ASN A 90 7.09 -6.03 24.37
N ALA A 91 8.08 -5.75 23.51
CA ALA A 91 9.47 -6.19 23.64
C ALA A 91 10.42 -5.11 23.11
N PHE A 92 10.82 -4.18 23.97
CA PHE A 92 11.68 -3.07 23.59
C PHE A 92 13.06 -3.54 23.09
N GLY A 93 13.60 -2.85 22.09
CA GLY A 93 14.92 -3.12 21.51
C GLY A 93 15.34 -2.06 20.50
N ASP A 94 16.55 -2.17 19.96
CA ASP A 94 17.13 -1.24 18.98
C ASP A 94 16.54 -1.50 17.57
N TRP A 95 15.23 -1.20 17.40
CA TRP A 95 14.45 -1.45 16.18
C TRP A 95 13.74 -0.20 15.64
N GLY A 96 14.23 0.99 16.00
CA GLY A 96 13.74 2.23 15.42
C GLY A 96 13.90 2.22 13.90
N ILE A 97 12.93 2.81 13.20
CA ILE A 97 12.88 2.88 11.75
C ILE A 97 13.45 4.21 11.27
N VAL A 98 14.44 4.16 10.37
CA VAL A 98 14.79 5.30 9.52
C VAL A 98 14.02 5.16 8.22
N GLY A 99 13.00 6.01 8.03
CA GLY A 99 12.16 6.01 6.83
C GLY A 99 12.78 6.81 5.70
N VAL A 100 12.91 6.21 4.51
CA VAL A 100 13.49 6.84 3.32
C VAL A 100 12.42 7.01 2.24
N SER A 101 12.21 8.25 1.79
CA SER A 101 11.43 8.54 0.59
C SER A 101 12.36 8.83 -0.58
N LEU A 102 12.28 8.04 -1.66
CA LEU A 102 13.17 8.22 -2.81
C LEU A 102 12.77 9.41 -3.71
N ARG A 103 11.51 9.86 -3.67
CA ARG A 103 10.98 10.86 -4.61
C ARG A 103 10.30 12.04 -3.93
N SER A 104 9.40 11.78 -2.98
CA SER A 104 8.63 12.83 -2.31
C SER A 104 9.42 13.41 -1.14
N VAL A 105 9.66 14.71 -1.18
CA VAL A 105 10.36 15.45 -0.12
C VAL A 105 9.39 15.92 0.96
N ASP A 106 8.15 16.26 0.59
CA ASP A 106 7.14 16.85 1.49
C ASP A 106 6.84 15.93 2.68
N ILE A 107 6.66 14.64 2.45
CA ILE A 107 6.41 13.67 3.53
C ILE A 107 7.57 13.62 4.54
N VAL A 108 8.79 13.79 4.07
CA VAL A 108 9.99 13.81 4.92
C VAL A 108 10.02 15.07 5.78
N HIS A 109 9.73 16.23 5.17
CA HIS A 109 9.69 17.52 5.88
C HIS A 109 8.56 17.55 6.92
N ASP A 110 7.36 17.08 6.58
CA ASP A 110 6.24 17.01 7.52
C ASP A 110 6.54 16.09 8.71
N LEU A 111 7.07 14.88 8.46
CA LEU A 111 7.43 13.96 9.54
C LEU A 111 8.58 14.49 10.40
N ARG A 112 9.58 15.17 9.82
CA ARG A 112 10.62 15.86 10.60
C ARG A 112 10.04 16.93 11.51
N ALA A 113 9.09 17.73 11.00
CA ALA A 113 8.42 18.78 11.76
C ALA A 113 7.49 18.22 12.86
N GLN A 114 7.19 16.90 12.83
CA GLN A 114 6.37 16.17 13.80
C GLN A 114 7.20 15.17 14.62
N ASP A 115 8.50 15.33 14.74
CA ASP A 115 9.41 14.42 15.46
C ASP A 115 9.34 12.96 14.96
N GLY A 116 8.96 12.73 13.69
CA GLY A 116 8.72 11.42 13.10
C GLY A 116 7.38 10.78 13.50
N LEU A 117 6.56 11.47 14.27
CA LEU A 117 5.24 11.02 14.71
C LEU A 117 4.19 11.26 13.64
N TYR A 118 3.17 10.41 13.62
CA TYR A 118 1.94 10.57 12.83
C TYR A 118 0.86 9.68 13.42
N SER A 119 -0.38 9.94 13.05
CA SER A 119 -1.50 9.15 13.52
C SER A 119 -2.05 8.19 12.49
N VAL A 120 -2.58 7.08 12.98
CA VAL A 120 -3.39 6.13 12.23
C VAL A 120 -4.77 6.06 12.85
N VAL A 121 -5.79 6.47 12.09
CA VAL A 121 -7.19 6.38 12.47
C VAL A 121 -7.76 5.07 11.92
N THR A 122 -8.14 4.19 12.82
CA THR A 122 -8.80 2.93 12.47
C THR A 122 -10.30 3.11 12.47
N ARG A 123 -11.00 2.71 11.39
CA ARG A 123 -12.44 2.92 11.23
C ARG A 123 -13.17 1.63 10.89
N SER A 124 -14.30 1.43 11.57
CA SER A 124 -15.21 0.31 11.31
C SER A 124 -16.66 0.73 11.55
N GLY A 125 -17.60 -0.17 11.27
CA GLY A 125 -19.01 0.03 11.63
C GLY A 125 -19.26 0.18 13.13
N ALA A 126 -18.34 -0.29 13.99
CA ALA A 126 -18.41 -0.18 15.45
C ALA A 126 -17.88 1.16 15.99
N GLY A 127 -17.22 1.97 15.17
CA GLY A 127 -16.66 3.26 15.59
C GLY A 127 -15.27 3.53 15.00
N GLU A 128 -14.63 4.55 15.56
CA GLU A 128 -13.28 4.98 15.15
C GLU A 128 -12.37 5.13 16.37
N SER A 129 -11.08 4.90 16.18
CA SER A 129 -10.04 5.09 17.18
C SER A 129 -8.79 5.66 16.53
N ALA A 130 -8.04 6.48 17.29
CA ALA A 130 -6.79 7.07 16.83
C ALA A 130 -5.61 6.56 17.66
N ARG A 131 -4.50 6.26 16.97
CA ARG A 131 -3.22 6.00 17.61
C ARG A 131 -2.13 6.87 17.00
N VAL A 132 -1.17 7.29 17.81
CA VAL A 132 0.07 7.89 17.37
C VAL A 132 1.11 6.79 17.22
N VAL A 133 1.77 6.71 16.08
CA VAL A 133 2.85 5.78 15.78
C VAL A 133 4.18 6.48 15.99
N GLY A 134 5.06 5.87 16.78
CA GLY A 134 6.35 6.44 17.18
C GLY A 134 7.58 5.65 16.74
N SER A 135 7.41 4.56 15.99
CA SER A 135 8.51 3.67 15.56
C SER A 135 9.46 4.32 14.55
N ILE A 136 9.03 5.37 13.83
CA ILE A 136 9.88 6.13 12.92
C ILE A 136 10.66 7.18 13.72
N VAL A 137 11.99 7.00 13.82
CA VAL A 137 12.87 7.88 14.57
C VAL A 137 13.53 8.95 13.70
N ARG A 138 13.63 8.71 12.39
CA ARG A 138 14.16 9.64 11.38
C ARG A 138 13.49 9.46 10.06
N SER A 139 13.40 10.55 9.28
CA SER A 139 12.90 10.56 7.91
C SER A 139 13.92 11.22 6.99
N LEU A 140 14.27 10.55 5.88
CA LEU A 140 15.29 10.97 4.94
C LEU A 140 14.76 10.98 3.51
N SER A 141 15.29 11.91 2.70
CA SER A 141 14.98 12.05 1.28
C SER A 141 16.12 11.54 0.40
N GLY A 142 15.82 10.66 -0.56
CA GLY A 142 16.80 10.19 -1.54
C GLY A 142 17.39 11.31 -2.41
N THR A 143 16.71 12.45 -2.49
CA THR A 143 17.18 13.64 -3.24
C THR A 143 18.05 14.57 -2.43
N GLU A 144 17.83 14.69 -1.12
CA GLU A 144 18.52 15.61 -0.22
C GLU A 144 19.57 14.93 0.65
N ASP A 145 19.34 13.67 1.08
CA ASP A 145 20.10 13.01 2.13
C ASP A 145 20.82 11.73 1.65
N ARG A 146 21.13 11.61 0.34
CA ARG A 146 21.70 10.39 -0.24
C ARG A 146 22.91 9.84 0.54
N ASP A 147 23.87 10.69 0.85
CA ASP A 147 25.10 10.26 1.51
C ASP A 147 24.82 9.74 2.93
N GLU A 148 23.89 10.34 3.62
CA GLU A 148 23.45 9.89 4.94
C GLU A 148 22.73 8.53 4.85
N ILE A 149 21.83 8.34 3.88
CA ILE A 149 21.18 7.06 3.63
C ILE A 149 22.21 5.96 3.36
N LEU A 150 23.20 6.23 2.52
CA LEU A 150 24.26 5.27 2.21
C LEU A 150 25.17 4.98 3.41
N SER A 151 25.41 5.97 4.27
CA SER A 151 26.14 5.78 5.52
C SER A 151 25.36 4.88 6.48
N LEU A 152 24.05 5.07 6.60
CA LEU A 152 23.17 4.21 7.42
C LEU A 152 23.09 2.77 6.90
N LEU A 153 23.01 2.58 5.58
CA LEU A 153 23.02 1.24 4.99
C LEU A 153 24.37 0.51 5.23
N ALA A 154 25.47 1.26 5.33
CA ALA A 154 26.79 0.71 5.67
C ALA A 154 26.99 0.48 7.18
N ASP A 155 26.18 1.09 8.05
CA ASP A 155 26.29 1.00 9.50
C ASP A 155 25.95 -0.42 10.00
N PRO A 156 26.78 -1.06 10.84
CA PRO A 156 26.47 -2.37 11.43
C PRO A 156 25.20 -2.38 12.30
N ALA A 157 24.74 -1.23 12.81
CA ALA A 157 23.48 -1.11 13.54
C ALA A 157 22.25 -1.36 12.64
N THR A 158 22.35 -1.11 11.34
CA THR A 158 21.30 -1.47 10.38
C THR A 158 21.28 -2.97 10.16
N LYS A 159 20.29 -3.64 10.69
CA LYS A 159 20.11 -5.11 10.64
C LYS A 159 19.16 -5.52 9.53
N ILE A 160 18.15 -4.70 9.24
CA ILE A 160 17.09 -4.99 8.27
C ILE A 160 16.88 -3.77 7.36
N VAL A 161 16.72 -4.04 6.06
CA VAL A 161 16.22 -3.06 5.09
C VAL A 161 14.87 -3.53 4.60
N THR A 162 13.80 -2.79 4.91
CA THR A 162 12.44 -3.09 4.45
C THR A 162 12.06 -2.22 3.26
N ILE A 163 11.16 -2.69 2.38
CA ILE A 163 10.84 -2.01 1.12
C ILE A 163 9.33 -1.97 0.89
N THR A 164 8.79 -0.76 0.54
CA THR A 164 7.45 -0.58 -0.04
C THR A 164 7.48 0.55 -1.07
N VAL A 165 7.83 0.23 -2.33
CA VAL A 165 8.06 1.26 -3.37
C VAL A 165 7.12 1.18 -4.58
N THR A 166 6.29 0.19 -4.72
CA THR A 166 5.50 -0.18 -5.89
C THR A 166 6.25 -1.03 -6.92
N GLU A 167 5.50 -1.88 -7.62
CA GLU A 167 6.04 -2.88 -8.54
C GLU A 167 6.89 -2.27 -9.66
N LYS A 168 6.50 -1.07 -10.14
CA LYS A 168 7.20 -0.37 -11.24
C LYS A 168 8.58 0.16 -10.83
N ALA A 169 8.83 0.39 -9.54
CA ALA A 169 10.07 1.00 -9.07
C ALA A 169 11.26 0.03 -9.00
N TYR A 170 10.99 -1.27 -9.10
CA TYR A 170 12.06 -2.30 -9.04
C TYR A 170 12.88 -2.40 -10.32
N GLY A 171 12.37 -1.89 -11.46
CA GLY A 171 13.00 -2.09 -12.77
C GLY A 171 13.02 -3.56 -13.17
N LEU A 172 11.94 -4.28 -12.89
CA LEU A 172 11.73 -5.66 -13.30
C LEU A 172 11.32 -5.72 -14.77
N ASP A 173 12.02 -6.48 -15.58
CA ASP A 173 11.59 -6.84 -16.93
C ASP A 173 10.58 -7.99 -16.89
N PRO A 174 9.30 -7.76 -17.25
CA PRO A 174 8.29 -8.81 -17.19
C PRO A 174 8.56 -10.02 -18.09
N ALA A 175 9.33 -9.83 -19.17
CA ALA A 175 9.61 -10.89 -20.14
C ALA A 175 10.67 -11.87 -19.65
N SER A 176 11.76 -11.36 -19.07
CA SER A 176 12.86 -12.17 -18.56
C SER A 176 12.74 -12.46 -17.06
N GLY A 177 11.95 -11.67 -16.34
CA GLY A 177 11.89 -11.65 -14.87
C GLY A 177 13.19 -11.14 -14.22
N GLY A 178 14.11 -10.56 -14.99
CA GLY A 178 15.37 -9.99 -14.56
C GLY A 178 15.35 -8.47 -14.52
N LEU A 179 16.54 -7.87 -14.51
CA LEU A 179 16.72 -6.43 -14.42
C LEU A 179 16.46 -5.77 -15.78
N ASP A 180 15.48 -4.86 -15.86
CA ASP A 180 15.27 -4.01 -17.04
C ASP A 180 16.34 -2.91 -17.10
N ARG A 181 17.38 -3.14 -17.92
CA ARG A 181 18.48 -2.19 -18.10
C ARG A 181 18.06 -0.88 -18.77
N LYS A 182 16.85 -0.82 -19.36
CA LYS A 182 16.30 0.40 -19.98
C LYS A 182 15.46 1.21 -18.99
N HIS A 183 15.09 0.62 -17.85
CA HIS A 183 14.39 1.36 -16.81
C HIS A 183 15.22 2.54 -16.32
N PRO A 184 14.67 3.77 -16.25
CA PRO A 184 15.47 4.99 -16.01
C PRO A 184 16.34 4.93 -14.75
N SER A 185 15.81 4.43 -13.63
CA SER A 185 16.60 4.33 -12.40
C SER A 185 17.67 3.25 -12.49
N VAL A 186 17.38 2.12 -13.15
CA VAL A 186 18.37 1.04 -13.34
C VAL A 186 19.52 1.53 -14.23
N ALA A 187 19.22 2.20 -15.36
CA ALA A 187 20.21 2.75 -16.23
C ALA A 187 21.10 3.78 -15.52
N ALA A 188 20.49 4.65 -14.70
CA ALA A 188 21.22 5.64 -13.92
C ALA A 188 22.15 4.99 -12.88
N ASP A 189 21.66 3.98 -12.15
CA ASP A 189 22.40 3.28 -11.09
C ASP A 189 23.55 2.44 -11.68
N LEU A 190 23.37 1.84 -12.85
CA LEU A 190 24.44 1.15 -13.58
C LEU A 190 25.52 2.12 -14.07
N ALA A 191 25.13 3.33 -14.50
CA ALA A 191 26.06 4.36 -14.96
C ALA A 191 26.83 5.01 -13.80
N ASN A 192 26.21 5.19 -12.64
CA ASN A 192 26.82 5.78 -11.44
C ASN A 192 26.43 4.99 -10.17
N PRO A 193 27.04 3.83 -9.93
CA PRO A 193 26.68 2.95 -8.82
C PRO A 193 26.88 3.56 -7.42
N MET A 194 27.77 4.55 -7.28
CA MET A 194 28.08 5.21 -6.01
C MET A 194 27.06 6.30 -5.64
N ALA A 195 26.21 6.73 -6.58
CA ALA A 195 25.19 7.73 -6.36
C ALA A 195 23.82 7.22 -6.84
N PRO A 196 23.31 6.13 -6.25
CA PRO A 196 22.08 5.49 -6.70
C PRO A 196 20.84 6.39 -6.55
N VAL A 197 19.85 6.15 -7.40
CA VAL A 197 18.53 6.80 -7.37
C VAL A 197 17.38 5.80 -7.26
N GLY A 198 17.61 4.54 -7.65
CA GLY A 198 16.65 3.44 -7.57
C GLY A 198 16.81 2.60 -6.30
N VAL A 199 15.74 1.92 -5.88
CA VAL A 199 15.75 1.08 -4.67
C VAL A 199 16.81 -0.03 -4.74
N ILE A 200 16.94 -0.70 -5.90
CA ILE A 200 17.92 -1.77 -6.07
C ILE A 200 19.35 -1.21 -5.99
N GLY A 201 19.60 -0.05 -6.59
CA GLY A 201 20.91 0.63 -6.51
C GLY A 201 21.31 0.99 -5.08
N TYR A 202 20.40 1.54 -4.28
CA TYR A 202 20.65 1.82 -2.85
C TYR A 202 21.03 0.55 -2.07
N ILE A 203 20.30 -0.56 -2.29
CA ILE A 203 20.59 -1.84 -1.63
C ILE A 203 21.96 -2.37 -2.06
N VAL A 204 22.27 -2.37 -3.37
CA VAL A 204 23.54 -2.87 -3.88
C VAL A 204 24.71 -2.01 -3.39
N GLU A 205 24.59 -0.68 -3.39
CA GLU A 205 25.65 0.19 -2.89
C GLU A 205 25.85 0.02 -1.37
N GLY A 206 24.76 -0.09 -0.59
CA GLY A 206 24.84 -0.39 0.84
C GLY A 206 25.57 -1.71 1.13
N LEU A 207 25.21 -2.78 0.41
CA LEU A 207 25.86 -4.09 0.50
C LEU A 207 27.31 -4.04 0.04
N SER A 208 27.63 -3.28 -1.02
CA SER A 208 29.00 -3.08 -1.51
C SER A 208 29.90 -2.43 -0.45
N ARG A 209 29.41 -1.38 0.22
CA ARG A 209 30.15 -0.71 1.31
C ARG A 209 30.39 -1.65 2.49
N ARG A 210 29.40 -2.47 2.86
CA ARG A 210 29.55 -3.47 3.92
C ARG A 210 30.57 -4.56 3.55
N HIS A 211 30.49 -5.08 2.34
CA HIS A 211 31.47 -6.05 1.84
C HIS A 211 32.90 -5.50 1.89
N ALA A 212 33.11 -4.26 1.42
CA ALA A 212 34.41 -3.60 1.48
C ALA A 212 34.92 -3.36 2.92
N ALA A 213 33.98 -3.17 3.87
CA ALA A 213 34.30 -3.01 5.29
C ALA A 213 34.41 -4.34 6.06
N GLY A 214 34.23 -5.50 5.41
CA GLY A 214 34.23 -6.81 6.07
C GLY A 214 33.05 -7.05 7.01
N LEU A 215 31.94 -6.31 6.84
CA LEU A 215 30.71 -6.43 7.63
C LEU A 215 29.77 -7.45 7.01
N PRO A 216 28.93 -8.15 7.81
CA PRO A 216 27.89 -9.04 7.26
C PRO A 216 26.84 -8.24 6.51
N PRO A 217 26.11 -8.86 5.55
CA PRO A 217 24.97 -8.20 4.90
C PRO A 217 23.85 -7.92 5.90
N PHE A 218 23.01 -6.93 5.61
CA PHE A 218 21.72 -6.78 6.26
C PHE A 218 20.68 -7.70 5.61
N THR A 219 19.60 -8.02 6.32
CA THR A 219 18.43 -8.70 5.74
C THR A 219 17.64 -7.72 4.89
N VAL A 220 17.22 -8.12 3.67
CA VAL A 220 16.35 -7.32 2.79
C VAL A 220 14.95 -7.93 2.80
N LEU A 221 13.98 -7.22 3.36
CA LEU A 221 12.58 -7.68 3.48
C LEU A 221 11.68 -6.83 2.58
N CYS A 222 11.25 -7.42 1.47
CA CYS A 222 10.28 -6.79 0.58
C CYS A 222 8.86 -6.92 1.14
N CYS A 223 8.11 -5.82 1.18
CA CYS A 223 6.73 -5.74 1.65
C CYS A 223 5.77 -5.21 0.57
N ASP A 224 6.12 -5.37 -0.70
CA ASP A 224 5.26 -5.05 -1.85
C ASP A 224 4.49 -6.28 -2.35
N ASN A 225 3.40 -6.04 -3.09
CA ASN A 225 2.53 -7.08 -3.65
C ASN A 225 3.13 -7.71 -4.92
N LEU A 226 4.36 -8.21 -4.84
CA LEU A 226 5.00 -9.01 -5.89
C LEU A 226 4.96 -10.50 -5.46
N PRO A 227 4.67 -11.44 -6.37
CA PRO A 227 4.73 -12.86 -6.05
C PRO A 227 6.17 -13.24 -5.64
N THR A 228 6.32 -13.98 -4.54
CA THR A 228 7.64 -14.37 -4.02
C THR A 228 8.62 -13.18 -4.00
N ASN A 229 8.17 -12.07 -3.45
CA ASN A 229 8.81 -10.77 -3.55
C ASN A 229 10.28 -10.76 -3.10
N GLY A 230 10.65 -11.51 -2.07
CA GLY A 230 12.02 -11.66 -1.62
C GLY A 230 12.91 -12.32 -2.69
N ARG A 231 12.41 -13.35 -3.39
CA ARG A 231 13.14 -14.02 -4.48
C ARG A 231 13.39 -13.10 -5.67
N ILE A 232 12.37 -12.28 -6.03
CA ILE A 232 12.51 -11.27 -7.10
C ILE A 232 13.56 -10.23 -6.72
N VAL A 233 13.47 -9.64 -5.53
CA VAL A 233 14.42 -8.63 -5.07
C VAL A 233 15.84 -9.21 -5.01
N ARG A 234 16.02 -10.41 -4.47
CA ARG A 234 17.30 -11.12 -4.45
C ARG A 234 17.91 -11.23 -5.85
N ARG A 235 17.11 -11.65 -6.83
CA ARG A 235 17.56 -11.77 -8.22
C ARG A 235 18.04 -10.45 -8.79
N LEU A 236 17.23 -9.39 -8.66
CA LEU A 236 17.56 -8.06 -9.20
C LEU A 236 18.81 -7.47 -8.54
N VAL A 237 18.96 -7.65 -7.21
CA VAL A 237 20.14 -7.21 -6.45
C VAL A 237 21.39 -7.93 -6.92
N ILE A 238 21.33 -9.27 -7.10
CA ILE A 238 22.49 -10.07 -7.57
C ILE A 238 22.86 -9.69 -9.03
N GLU A 239 21.87 -9.51 -9.92
CA GLU A 239 22.12 -9.12 -11.31
C GLU A 239 22.77 -7.72 -11.40
N MET A 240 22.30 -6.76 -10.61
CA MET A 240 22.87 -5.41 -10.57
C MET A 240 24.29 -5.44 -9.96
N ALA A 241 24.47 -6.17 -8.86
CA ALA A 241 25.79 -6.35 -8.25
C ALA A 241 26.79 -7.01 -9.21
N GLY A 242 26.36 -8.05 -9.94
CA GLY A 242 27.19 -8.74 -10.93
C GLY A 242 27.59 -7.89 -12.13
N SER A 243 26.77 -6.89 -12.47
CA SER A 243 27.12 -5.90 -13.51
C SER A 243 28.26 -4.96 -13.06
N ARG A 244 28.48 -4.83 -11.76
CA ARG A 244 29.52 -3.99 -11.15
C ARG A 244 30.75 -4.81 -10.76
N ASP A 245 30.53 -5.92 -10.03
CA ASP A 245 31.58 -6.80 -9.49
C ASP A 245 31.02 -8.23 -9.26
N PRO A 246 31.56 -9.24 -9.99
CA PRO A 246 31.16 -10.63 -9.77
C PRO A 246 31.43 -11.16 -8.36
N ALA A 247 32.47 -10.66 -7.67
CA ALA A 247 32.80 -11.07 -6.30
C ALA A 247 31.74 -10.59 -5.32
N LEU A 248 31.25 -9.35 -5.48
CA LEU A 248 30.13 -8.81 -4.71
C LEU A 248 28.85 -9.64 -4.95
N ALA A 249 28.51 -9.97 -6.20
CA ALA A 249 27.35 -10.78 -6.52
C ALA A 249 27.44 -12.18 -5.86
N ASN A 250 28.59 -12.83 -5.90
CA ASN A 250 28.80 -14.12 -5.25
C ASN A 250 28.66 -14.03 -3.73
N TRP A 251 29.21 -12.97 -3.12
CA TRP A 251 29.08 -12.75 -1.67
C TRP A 251 27.61 -12.54 -1.27
N ILE A 252 26.87 -11.69 -1.99
CA ILE A 252 25.43 -11.47 -1.76
C ILE A 252 24.65 -12.78 -1.95
N SER A 253 24.94 -13.52 -3.01
CA SER A 253 24.28 -14.80 -3.30
C SER A 253 24.48 -15.84 -2.19
N GLY A 254 25.69 -15.90 -1.59
CA GLY A 254 26.05 -16.88 -0.58
C GLY A 254 25.70 -16.49 0.86
N GLN A 255 25.65 -15.20 1.18
CA GLN A 255 25.49 -14.71 2.55
C GLN A 255 24.26 -13.82 2.77
N GLY A 256 23.63 -13.30 1.70
CA GLY A 256 22.48 -12.41 1.81
C GLY A 256 21.20 -13.15 2.17
N ALA A 257 20.35 -12.54 2.99
CA ALA A 257 18.99 -13.00 3.31
C ALA A 257 17.95 -12.07 2.69
N PHE A 258 17.00 -12.69 1.99
CA PHE A 258 15.92 -12.02 1.27
C PHE A 258 14.58 -12.74 1.54
N PRO A 259 14.08 -12.74 2.79
CA PRO A 259 12.81 -13.37 3.08
C PRO A 259 11.69 -12.74 2.27
N SER A 260 10.76 -13.57 1.80
CA SER A 260 9.51 -13.09 1.20
C SER A 260 8.52 -12.74 2.30
N SER A 261 7.60 -11.83 2.01
CA SER A 261 6.49 -11.52 2.92
C SER A 261 5.18 -11.25 2.19
N MET A 262 4.07 -11.60 2.82
CA MET A 262 2.73 -11.26 2.39
C MET A 262 2.15 -10.22 3.35
N VAL A 263 1.67 -9.12 2.81
CA VAL A 263 1.12 -7.98 3.55
C VAL A 263 -0.34 -7.75 3.14
N ASP A 264 -1.20 -7.45 4.11
CA ASP A 264 -2.60 -7.12 3.84
C ASP A 264 -3.13 -6.08 4.85
N ARG A 265 -3.55 -4.94 4.34
CA ARG A 265 -4.33 -3.91 4.99
C ARG A 265 -4.90 -2.97 3.95
N ILE A 266 -6.17 -2.55 4.08
CA ILE A 266 -6.75 -1.50 3.23
C ILE A 266 -6.38 -0.14 3.80
N VAL A 267 -5.63 0.64 3.02
CA VAL A 267 -5.21 2.00 3.34
C VAL A 267 -5.67 2.91 2.19
N PRO A 268 -6.81 3.57 2.31
CA PRO A 268 -7.30 4.50 1.30
C PRO A 268 -6.37 5.70 1.12
N ALA A 269 -6.48 6.37 -0.03
CA ALA A 269 -5.79 7.63 -0.24
C ALA A 269 -6.26 8.68 0.78
N ALA A 270 -5.32 9.47 1.29
CA ALA A 270 -5.62 10.55 2.22
C ALA A 270 -6.50 11.62 1.55
N THR A 271 -7.55 12.08 2.25
CA THR A 271 -8.41 13.19 1.85
C THR A 271 -8.38 14.31 2.91
N GLU A 272 -8.82 15.50 2.54
CA GLU A 272 -8.91 16.61 3.50
C GLU A 272 -9.88 16.31 4.64
N GLU A 273 -10.99 15.63 4.34
CA GLU A 273 -11.96 15.21 5.36
C GLU A 273 -11.38 14.16 6.31
N ALA A 274 -10.54 13.26 5.82
CA ALA A 274 -9.85 12.27 6.66
C ALA A 274 -8.85 12.95 7.59
N ARG A 275 -8.09 13.94 7.10
CA ARG A 275 -7.18 14.75 7.92
C ARG A 275 -7.92 15.55 8.99
N ALA A 276 -8.95 16.30 8.60
CA ALA A 276 -9.76 17.08 9.55
C ALA A 276 -10.39 16.21 10.64
N ARG A 277 -10.76 14.97 10.31
CA ARG A 277 -11.24 13.99 11.29
C ARG A 277 -10.14 13.54 12.24
N ALA A 278 -8.96 13.25 11.72
CA ALA A 278 -7.80 12.88 12.54
C ALA A 278 -7.42 14.01 13.50
N ASP A 279 -7.32 15.24 13.00
CA ASP A 279 -7.02 16.44 13.81
C ASP A 279 -8.02 16.62 14.94
N LYS A 280 -9.31 16.43 14.64
CA LYS A 280 -10.38 16.48 15.65
C LYS A 280 -10.25 15.40 16.71
N LEU A 281 -9.91 14.17 16.32
CA LEU A 281 -9.73 13.05 17.26
C LEU A 281 -8.49 13.24 18.13
N LEU A 282 -7.42 13.78 17.54
CA LEU A 282 -6.15 14.01 18.25
C LEU A 282 -6.18 15.24 19.15
N GLY A 283 -6.93 16.27 18.79
CA GLY A 283 -6.86 17.61 19.37
C GLY A 283 -5.66 18.44 18.89
N VAL A 284 -4.91 17.96 17.88
CA VAL A 284 -3.72 18.60 17.30
C VAL A 284 -3.69 18.37 15.78
N GLU A 285 -3.01 19.23 15.01
CA GLU A 285 -2.81 19.08 13.57
C GLU A 285 -1.83 17.94 13.27
N ASP A 286 -2.22 16.98 12.43
CA ASP A 286 -1.35 15.94 11.88
C ASP A 286 -1.39 15.91 10.35
N ARG A 287 -0.35 16.44 9.71
CA ARG A 287 -0.26 16.51 8.24
C ARG A 287 -0.04 15.14 7.58
N GLN A 288 0.36 14.15 8.35
CA GLN A 288 0.69 12.82 7.85
C GLN A 288 -0.23 11.73 8.40
N SER A 289 -1.39 12.12 8.91
CA SER A 289 -2.44 11.21 9.37
C SER A 289 -2.92 10.26 8.27
N LEU A 290 -3.30 9.05 8.66
CA LEU A 290 -3.79 8.00 7.79
C LEU A 290 -5.09 7.42 8.32
N GLU A 291 -6.00 7.04 7.41
CA GLU A 291 -7.17 6.20 7.75
C GLU A 291 -6.95 4.76 7.27
N THR A 292 -7.47 3.79 8.02
CA THR A 292 -7.36 2.38 7.69
C THR A 292 -8.50 1.57 8.31
N GLU A 293 -8.63 0.32 7.85
CA GLU A 293 -9.48 -0.70 8.46
C GLU A 293 -8.84 -1.28 9.75
N PRO A 294 -9.62 -1.96 10.61
CA PRO A 294 -9.07 -2.67 11.79
C PRO A 294 -8.16 -3.83 11.40
N PHE A 295 -8.47 -4.53 10.31
CA PHE A 295 -7.71 -5.69 9.88
C PHE A 295 -6.30 -5.31 9.42
N MET A 296 -5.31 -6.08 9.86
CA MET A 296 -3.97 -6.10 9.29
C MET A 296 -3.41 -7.52 9.36
N GLN A 297 -2.65 -7.91 8.35
CA GLN A 297 -1.96 -9.20 8.30
C GLN A 297 -0.56 -9.04 7.71
N TRP A 298 0.41 -9.66 8.36
CA TRP A 298 1.78 -9.74 7.89
C TRP A 298 2.30 -11.16 8.10
N VAL A 299 2.60 -11.84 7.00
CA VAL A 299 3.21 -13.17 7.01
C VAL A 299 4.62 -13.04 6.45
N ILE A 300 5.61 -13.61 7.13
CA ILE A 300 7.03 -13.35 6.88
C ILE A 300 7.77 -14.69 6.91
N GLU A 301 8.62 -14.96 5.92
CA GLU A 301 9.60 -16.05 6.02
C GLU A 301 10.62 -15.75 7.11
N ASP A 302 10.80 -16.65 8.08
CA ASP A 302 11.68 -16.44 9.25
C ASP A 302 13.15 -16.69 8.89
N HIS A 303 13.74 -15.80 8.09
CA HIS A 303 15.14 -15.87 7.67
C HIS A 303 15.83 -14.51 7.84
N PHE A 304 16.36 -14.25 9.05
CA PHE A 304 17.02 -13.00 9.43
C PHE A 304 18.45 -13.26 9.89
N LEU A 305 19.40 -12.44 9.39
CA LEU A 305 20.85 -12.64 9.66
C LEU A 305 21.28 -12.12 11.04
N SER A 306 20.66 -11.05 11.51
CA SER A 306 21.09 -10.32 12.73
C SER A 306 19.95 -10.08 13.72
N GLY A 307 18.98 -11.03 13.75
CA GLY A 307 17.77 -10.90 14.54
C GLY A 307 16.73 -9.95 13.91
N ARG A 308 15.60 -9.81 14.58
CA ARG A 308 14.45 -9.02 14.15
C ARG A 308 13.63 -8.52 15.36
N PRO A 309 12.77 -7.52 15.21
CA PRO A 309 11.78 -7.18 16.24
C PRO A 309 10.88 -8.39 16.55
N ALA A 310 10.32 -8.41 17.74
CA ALA A 310 9.33 -9.42 18.14
C ALA A 310 7.95 -9.13 17.50
N TRP A 311 7.89 -9.02 16.17
CA TRP A 311 6.67 -8.69 15.42
C TRP A 311 5.52 -9.69 15.64
N GLU A 312 5.83 -10.94 16.04
CA GLU A 312 4.84 -11.94 16.46
C GLU A 312 4.01 -11.48 17.67
N THR A 313 4.57 -10.65 18.55
CA THR A 313 3.84 -10.09 19.70
C THR A 313 2.80 -9.04 19.28
N ALA A 314 2.95 -8.50 18.06
CA ALA A 314 1.99 -7.61 17.39
C ALA A 314 1.08 -8.36 16.41
N GLY A 315 1.18 -9.70 16.32
CA GLY A 315 0.34 -10.54 15.47
C GLY A 315 0.88 -10.86 14.08
N ALA A 316 2.15 -10.53 13.78
CA ALA A 316 2.79 -11.01 12.55
C ALA A 316 3.01 -12.54 12.62
N LEU A 317 2.82 -13.21 11.49
CA LEU A 317 2.98 -14.65 11.37
C LEU A 317 4.33 -14.98 10.72
N PHE A 318 5.16 -15.77 11.42
CA PHE A 318 6.42 -16.28 10.87
C PHE A 318 6.25 -17.69 10.36
N VAL A 319 6.70 -17.91 9.12
CA VAL A 319 6.52 -19.17 8.38
C VAL A 319 7.81 -19.58 7.68
N SER A 320 7.88 -20.83 7.25
CA SER A 320 8.97 -21.32 6.39
C SER A 320 8.76 -20.99 4.91
N ASP A 321 7.51 -20.81 4.48
CA ASP A 321 7.11 -20.50 3.10
C ASP A 321 5.87 -19.63 3.10
N VAL A 322 5.95 -18.47 2.44
CA VAL A 322 4.86 -17.49 2.37
C VAL A 322 3.93 -17.74 1.18
N GLU A 323 4.33 -18.55 0.21
CA GLU A 323 3.62 -18.74 -1.06
C GLU A 323 2.15 -19.17 -0.89
N PRO A 324 1.78 -20.11 0.03
CA PRO A 324 0.38 -20.46 0.26
C PRO A 324 -0.49 -19.27 0.69
N TYR A 325 0.06 -18.37 1.49
CA TYR A 325 -0.65 -17.16 1.98
C TYR A 325 -0.76 -16.10 0.90
N GLU A 326 0.27 -15.92 0.07
CA GLU A 326 0.23 -15.05 -1.11
C GLU A 326 -0.86 -15.51 -2.09
N LYS A 327 -0.88 -16.79 -2.42
CA LYS A 327 -1.85 -17.41 -3.33
C LYS A 327 -3.28 -17.25 -2.81
N MET A 328 -3.49 -17.49 -1.50
CA MET A 328 -4.77 -17.27 -0.83
C MET A 328 -5.23 -15.82 -0.99
N LYS A 329 -4.40 -14.85 -0.59
CA LYS A 329 -4.73 -13.42 -0.68
C LYS A 329 -4.99 -12.98 -2.11
N LEU A 330 -4.14 -13.38 -3.06
CA LEU A 330 -4.28 -12.99 -4.47
C LEU A 330 -5.60 -13.47 -5.07
N ARG A 331 -6.01 -14.70 -4.76
CA ARG A 331 -7.22 -15.30 -5.32
C ARG A 331 -8.49 -14.86 -4.60
N LEU A 332 -8.47 -14.83 -3.27
CA LEU A 332 -9.68 -14.52 -2.50
C LEU A 332 -9.88 -13.00 -2.36
N LEU A 333 -8.93 -12.27 -1.82
CA LEU A 333 -9.07 -10.83 -1.64
C LEU A 333 -8.95 -10.08 -2.96
N ASN A 334 -7.81 -10.24 -3.65
CA ASN A 334 -7.53 -9.42 -4.82
C ASN A 334 -8.36 -9.84 -6.05
N GLY A 335 -8.69 -11.13 -6.18
CA GLY A 335 -9.62 -11.64 -7.21
C GLY A 335 -11.02 -11.07 -7.02
N SER A 336 -11.55 -11.10 -5.79
CA SER A 336 -12.84 -10.50 -5.45
C SER A 336 -12.86 -8.99 -5.65
N HIS A 337 -11.78 -8.28 -5.31
CA HIS A 337 -11.63 -6.86 -5.62
C HIS A 337 -11.77 -6.58 -7.13
N SER A 338 -11.20 -7.43 -8.00
CA SER A 338 -11.35 -7.27 -9.45
C SER A 338 -12.79 -7.46 -9.90
N LEU A 339 -13.49 -8.49 -9.37
CA LEU A 339 -14.93 -8.70 -9.61
C LEU A 339 -15.75 -7.48 -9.19
N ILE A 340 -15.60 -7.05 -7.93
CA ILE A 340 -16.31 -5.91 -7.34
C ILE A 340 -16.05 -4.63 -8.14
N ALA A 341 -14.80 -4.38 -8.53
CA ALA A 341 -14.43 -3.17 -9.24
C ALA A 341 -15.07 -3.07 -10.61
N TYR A 342 -14.99 -4.11 -11.45
CA TYR A 342 -15.56 -4.08 -12.78
C TYR A 342 -17.09 -4.07 -12.72
N LEU A 343 -17.69 -4.82 -11.81
CA LEU A 343 -19.15 -4.80 -11.58
C LEU A 343 -19.60 -3.41 -11.12
N GLY A 344 -18.91 -2.81 -10.15
CA GLY A 344 -19.20 -1.47 -9.65
C GLY A 344 -19.12 -0.42 -10.76
N GLN A 345 -18.04 -0.42 -11.55
CA GLN A 345 -17.89 0.51 -12.68
C GLN A 345 -19.00 0.35 -13.72
N LEU A 346 -19.42 -0.87 -14.04
CA LEU A 346 -20.50 -1.13 -15.00
C LEU A 346 -21.89 -0.73 -14.48
N LYS A 347 -22.09 -0.71 -13.16
CA LYS A 347 -23.35 -0.37 -12.49
C LYS A 347 -23.37 1.04 -11.87
N GLY A 348 -22.30 1.85 -12.07
CA GLY A 348 -22.20 3.20 -11.54
C GLY A 348 -22.08 3.28 -10.01
N LEU A 349 -21.47 2.27 -9.40
CA LEU A 349 -21.22 2.20 -7.96
C LEU A 349 -19.76 2.53 -7.65
N ASP A 350 -19.52 3.69 -7.04
CA ASP A 350 -18.19 4.28 -6.90
C ASP A 350 -17.29 3.58 -5.88
N TYR A 351 -17.88 2.93 -4.86
CA TYR A 351 -17.11 2.33 -3.76
C TYR A 351 -17.42 0.85 -3.60
N VAL A 352 -16.43 0.09 -3.11
CA VAL A 352 -16.59 -1.35 -2.78
C VAL A 352 -17.79 -1.58 -1.88
N ARG A 353 -17.96 -0.78 -0.82
CA ARG A 353 -19.10 -0.87 0.10
C ARG A 353 -20.45 -0.68 -0.57
N ASP A 354 -20.52 0.10 -1.66
CA ASP A 354 -21.80 0.32 -2.36
C ASP A 354 -22.19 -0.90 -3.19
N VAL A 355 -21.23 -1.58 -3.80
CA VAL A 355 -21.41 -2.87 -4.47
C VAL A 355 -21.88 -3.93 -3.46
N MET A 356 -21.25 -3.97 -2.29
CA MET A 356 -21.54 -4.96 -1.25
C MET A 356 -22.86 -4.73 -0.48
N ARG A 357 -23.54 -3.60 -0.70
CA ARG A 357 -24.92 -3.38 -0.21
C ARG A 357 -25.98 -4.14 -1.01
N VAL A 358 -25.63 -4.68 -2.17
CA VAL A 358 -26.54 -5.40 -3.05
C VAL A 358 -26.41 -6.90 -2.80
N PRO A 359 -27.41 -7.59 -2.22
CA PRO A 359 -27.28 -9.01 -1.83
C PRO A 359 -26.88 -9.94 -2.95
N GLU A 360 -27.37 -9.68 -4.18
CA GLU A 360 -27.04 -10.47 -5.37
C GLU A 360 -25.53 -10.36 -5.71
N TYR A 361 -24.93 -9.19 -5.48
CA TYR A 361 -23.49 -8.98 -5.73
C TYR A 361 -22.64 -9.65 -4.64
N VAL A 362 -23.08 -9.61 -3.39
CA VAL A 362 -22.46 -10.37 -2.29
C VAL A 362 -22.45 -11.87 -2.61
N ALA A 363 -23.58 -12.41 -3.12
CA ALA A 363 -23.67 -13.81 -3.54
C ALA A 363 -22.71 -14.15 -4.70
N LEU A 364 -22.48 -13.21 -5.64
CA LEU A 364 -21.48 -13.37 -6.72
C LEU A 364 -20.07 -13.44 -6.16
N VAL A 365 -19.72 -12.53 -5.23
CA VAL A 365 -18.40 -12.49 -4.59
C VAL A 365 -18.15 -13.77 -3.79
N ARG A 366 -19.10 -14.24 -2.98
CA ARG A 366 -18.99 -15.51 -2.24
C ARG A 366 -18.79 -16.71 -3.17
N ARG A 367 -19.51 -16.76 -4.28
CA ARG A 367 -19.36 -17.83 -5.27
C ARG A 367 -17.97 -17.81 -5.92
N HIS A 368 -17.46 -16.61 -6.22
CA HIS A 368 -16.09 -16.45 -6.74
C HIS A 368 -15.05 -16.97 -5.75
N MET A 369 -15.14 -16.60 -4.48
CA MET A 369 -14.22 -17.08 -3.45
C MET A 369 -14.33 -18.60 -3.25
N ALA A 370 -15.53 -19.16 -3.22
CA ALA A 370 -15.75 -20.60 -3.08
C ALA A 370 -15.19 -21.42 -4.25
N GLU A 371 -15.20 -20.87 -5.48
CA GLU A 371 -14.51 -21.49 -6.63
C GLU A 371 -12.99 -21.38 -6.48
N ALA A 372 -12.49 -20.21 -6.08
CA ALA A 372 -11.06 -19.94 -5.91
C ALA A 372 -10.45 -20.81 -4.79
N ILE A 373 -11.15 -21.04 -3.68
CA ILE A 373 -10.71 -21.89 -2.56
C ILE A 373 -10.33 -23.31 -3.06
N LYS A 374 -11.07 -23.87 -4.02
CA LYS A 374 -10.80 -25.21 -4.58
C LYS A 374 -9.46 -25.31 -5.32
N THR A 375 -8.87 -24.18 -5.64
CA THR A 375 -7.56 -24.11 -6.31
C THR A 375 -6.40 -23.90 -5.34
N LEU A 376 -6.70 -23.65 -4.06
CA LEU A 376 -5.70 -23.43 -3.02
C LEU A 376 -5.26 -24.75 -2.39
N ASP A 377 -3.97 -24.84 -2.10
CA ASP A 377 -3.46 -25.84 -1.19
C ASP A 377 -3.82 -25.45 0.27
N PRO A 378 -3.79 -26.37 1.23
CA PRO A 378 -4.00 -26.03 2.63
C PRO A 378 -3.05 -24.92 3.08
N VAL A 379 -3.60 -23.85 3.67
CA VAL A 379 -2.82 -22.72 4.21
C VAL A 379 -2.62 -22.98 5.72
N PRO A 380 -1.40 -23.18 6.19
CA PRO A 380 -1.17 -23.55 7.58
C PRO A 380 -1.77 -22.52 8.56
N GLY A 381 -2.57 -23.00 9.51
CA GLY A 381 -3.20 -22.16 10.54
C GLY A 381 -4.35 -21.28 10.07
N ILE A 382 -4.80 -21.38 8.82
CA ILE A 382 -5.91 -20.60 8.27
C ILE A 382 -7.09 -21.51 7.92
N ASP A 383 -8.26 -21.16 8.44
CA ASP A 383 -9.55 -21.67 7.98
C ASP A 383 -10.03 -20.78 6.81
N LEU A 384 -10.07 -21.35 5.60
CA LEU A 384 -10.37 -20.60 4.37
C LEU A 384 -11.83 -20.13 4.32
N ASP A 385 -12.78 -20.86 4.89
CA ASP A 385 -14.19 -20.46 4.94
C ASP A 385 -14.37 -19.28 5.90
N ARG A 386 -13.74 -19.34 7.06
CA ARG A 386 -13.70 -18.22 8.00
C ARG A 386 -13.00 -16.99 7.40
N TYR A 387 -11.91 -17.19 6.68
CA TYR A 387 -11.21 -16.11 5.99
C TYR A 387 -12.10 -15.45 4.93
N MET A 388 -12.87 -16.24 4.18
CA MET A 388 -13.87 -15.73 3.24
C MET A 388 -14.91 -14.84 3.94
N ASP A 389 -15.45 -15.26 5.09
CA ASP A 389 -16.42 -14.47 5.85
C ASP A 389 -15.81 -13.14 6.34
N GLN A 390 -14.57 -13.17 6.84
CA GLN A 390 -13.84 -11.96 7.24
C GLN A 390 -13.63 -11.00 6.06
N LEU A 391 -13.36 -11.51 4.86
CA LEU A 391 -13.22 -10.68 3.66
C LEU A 391 -14.55 -10.00 3.29
N ILE A 392 -15.68 -10.70 3.40
CA ILE A 392 -17.00 -10.11 3.16
C ILE A 392 -17.26 -8.97 4.15
N GLU A 393 -17.03 -9.19 5.45
CA GLU A 393 -17.17 -8.14 6.48
C GLU A 393 -16.30 -6.91 6.18
N ARG A 394 -15.06 -7.11 5.73
CA ARG A 394 -14.15 -6.03 5.34
C ARG A 394 -14.66 -5.25 4.15
N PHE A 395 -15.20 -5.92 3.13
CA PHE A 395 -15.77 -5.27 1.95
C PHE A 395 -17.06 -4.52 2.25
N GLU A 396 -17.85 -4.99 3.21
CA GLU A 396 -19.08 -4.36 3.68
C GLU A 396 -18.84 -3.15 4.61
N ASN A 397 -17.58 -2.92 5.05
CA ASN A 397 -17.25 -1.84 5.98
C ASN A 397 -17.70 -0.47 5.42
N PRO A 398 -18.72 0.17 6.03
CA PRO A 398 -19.33 1.38 5.49
C PRO A 398 -18.43 2.61 5.61
N THR A 399 -17.38 2.53 6.40
CA THR A 399 -16.51 3.67 6.71
C THR A 399 -15.34 3.80 5.74
N ILE A 400 -14.96 2.73 5.04
CA ILE A 400 -13.81 2.71 4.13
C ILE A 400 -14.24 3.14 2.71
N ALA A 401 -13.65 4.22 2.24
CA ALA A 401 -13.92 4.78 0.90
C ALA A 401 -12.95 4.20 -0.16
N HIS A 402 -13.03 2.87 -0.40
CA HIS A 402 -12.19 2.21 -1.40
C HIS A 402 -12.85 2.29 -2.77
N LYS A 403 -12.30 3.11 -3.68
CA LYS A 403 -12.91 3.40 -4.99
C LYS A 403 -12.78 2.21 -5.96
N THR A 404 -13.90 1.81 -6.56
CA THR A 404 -13.94 0.78 -7.61
C THR A 404 -13.09 1.16 -8.82
N GLN A 405 -13.06 2.45 -9.20
CA GLN A 405 -12.22 2.96 -10.28
C GLN A 405 -10.72 2.71 -10.03
N GLN A 406 -10.23 2.96 -8.81
CA GLN A 406 -8.82 2.74 -8.46
C GLN A 406 -8.42 1.26 -8.54
N ILE A 407 -9.33 0.37 -8.18
CA ILE A 407 -9.11 -1.08 -8.24
C ILE A 407 -9.13 -1.58 -9.68
N ALA A 408 -9.99 -1.02 -10.53
CA ALA A 408 -10.19 -1.43 -11.93
C ALA A 408 -8.99 -1.12 -12.84
N MET A 409 -8.05 -0.27 -12.40
CA MET A 409 -6.83 0.08 -13.15
C MET A 409 -5.89 -1.12 -13.29
N ASP A 410 -5.04 -1.09 -14.33
CA ASP A 410 -3.96 -2.06 -14.58
C ASP A 410 -4.46 -3.52 -14.70
N GLY A 411 -5.64 -3.73 -15.33
CA GLY A 411 -6.26 -5.04 -15.48
C GLY A 411 -5.35 -6.07 -16.13
N THR A 412 -4.62 -5.69 -17.20
CA THR A 412 -3.68 -6.57 -17.89
C THR A 412 -2.51 -7.04 -17.03
N GLN A 413 -2.14 -6.32 -15.98
CA GLN A 413 -1.10 -6.71 -15.03
C GLN A 413 -1.65 -7.50 -13.84
N LYS A 414 -2.89 -7.19 -13.41
CA LYS A 414 -3.50 -7.76 -12.20
C LYS A 414 -4.21 -9.09 -12.44
N LEU A 415 -5.00 -9.19 -13.52
CA LEU A 415 -5.81 -10.38 -13.80
C LEU A 415 -5.03 -11.68 -14.00
N PRO A 416 -3.83 -11.71 -14.59
CA PRO A 416 -3.05 -12.93 -14.72
C PRO A 416 -2.89 -13.69 -13.41
N GLN A 417 -2.52 -13.02 -12.34
CA GLN A 417 -2.29 -13.64 -11.03
C GLN A 417 -3.58 -13.84 -10.23
N ARG A 418 -4.54 -12.89 -10.35
CA ARG A 418 -5.75 -12.88 -9.54
C ARG A 418 -6.83 -13.84 -10.04
N ILE A 419 -6.92 -14.02 -11.37
CA ILE A 419 -8.02 -14.71 -12.04
C ILE A 419 -7.52 -15.82 -12.98
N PHE A 420 -6.59 -15.51 -13.92
CA PHE A 420 -6.25 -16.45 -14.98
C PHE A 420 -5.53 -17.69 -14.46
N ALA A 421 -4.59 -17.54 -13.53
CA ALA A 421 -3.89 -18.68 -12.93
C ALA A 421 -4.87 -19.67 -12.24
N GLY A 422 -5.82 -19.13 -11.46
CA GLY A 422 -6.87 -19.95 -10.82
C GLY A 422 -7.81 -20.62 -11.84
N ALA A 423 -8.13 -19.92 -12.94
CA ALA A 423 -8.95 -20.49 -14.01
C ALA A 423 -8.24 -21.66 -14.70
N VAL A 424 -6.95 -21.53 -15.04
CA VAL A 424 -6.13 -22.60 -15.62
C VAL A 424 -6.14 -23.82 -14.70
N GLU A 425 -5.78 -23.65 -13.43
CA GLU A 425 -5.75 -24.76 -12.46
C GLU A 425 -7.12 -25.45 -12.28
N THR A 426 -8.22 -24.65 -12.32
CA THR A 426 -9.57 -25.20 -12.24
C THR A 426 -9.89 -26.09 -13.45
N LEU A 427 -9.55 -25.61 -14.65
CA LEU A 427 -9.77 -26.35 -15.91
C LEU A 427 -8.92 -27.62 -15.98
N GLU A 428 -7.66 -27.55 -15.56
CA GLU A 428 -6.75 -28.72 -15.48
C GLU A 428 -7.26 -29.80 -14.53
N LYS A 429 -7.94 -29.40 -13.45
CA LYS A 429 -8.61 -30.30 -12.51
C LYS A 429 -10.00 -30.78 -13.00
N GLY A 430 -10.39 -30.45 -14.24
CA GLY A 430 -11.67 -30.84 -14.83
C GLY A 430 -12.87 -30.01 -14.39
N GLY A 431 -12.65 -28.87 -13.71
CA GLY A 431 -13.69 -27.91 -13.34
C GLY A 431 -14.05 -26.97 -14.51
N GLU A 432 -15.04 -26.11 -14.31
CA GLU A 432 -15.55 -25.22 -15.36
C GLU A 432 -14.99 -23.79 -15.33
N ALA A 433 -14.33 -23.38 -14.25
CA ALA A 433 -13.86 -22.00 -13.99
C ALA A 433 -14.92 -20.92 -14.32
N SER A 434 -16.16 -21.17 -13.89
CA SER A 434 -17.34 -20.38 -14.28
C SER A 434 -17.30 -18.97 -13.72
N SER A 435 -16.86 -18.82 -12.46
CA SER A 435 -16.76 -17.51 -11.83
C SER A 435 -15.61 -16.69 -12.43
N ALA A 436 -14.48 -17.33 -12.76
CA ALA A 436 -13.38 -16.67 -13.46
C ALA A 436 -13.82 -16.17 -14.85
N ALA A 437 -14.60 -16.98 -15.59
CA ALA A 437 -15.18 -16.56 -16.87
C ALA A 437 -16.07 -15.33 -16.71
N TYR A 438 -16.88 -15.25 -15.65
CA TYR A 438 -17.70 -14.09 -15.36
C TYR A 438 -16.87 -12.83 -15.05
N VAL A 439 -15.80 -12.94 -14.26
CA VAL A 439 -14.90 -11.81 -13.99
C VAL A 439 -14.25 -11.30 -15.27
N VAL A 440 -13.79 -12.20 -16.15
CA VAL A 440 -13.23 -11.83 -17.44
C VAL A 440 -14.28 -11.14 -18.33
N ALA A 441 -15.51 -11.62 -18.33
CA ALA A 441 -16.62 -10.99 -19.06
C ALA A 441 -16.92 -9.58 -18.54
N LEU A 442 -16.93 -9.37 -17.22
CA LEU A 442 -17.09 -8.05 -16.60
C LEU A 442 -15.95 -7.10 -17.03
N TRP A 443 -14.71 -7.59 -17.00
CA TRP A 443 -13.55 -6.79 -17.42
C TRP A 443 -13.63 -6.40 -18.91
N ILE A 444 -13.97 -7.32 -19.81
CA ILE A 444 -14.15 -7.04 -21.24
C ILE A 444 -15.27 -6.01 -21.46
N ALA A 445 -16.41 -6.18 -20.79
CA ALA A 445 -17.53 -5.23 -20.85
C ALA A 445 -17.13 -3.84 -20.30
N TYR A 446 -16.34 -3.79 -19.22
CA TYR A 446 -15.79 -2.56 -18.69
C TYR A 446 -14.90 -1.86 -19.71
N VAL A 447 -13.94 -2.59 -20.34
CA VAL A 447 -13.09 -2.05 -21.40
C VAL A 447 -13.90 -1.52 -22.58
N GLN A 448 -14.98 -2.22 -22.98
CA GLN A 448 -15.88 -1.81 -24.06
C GLN A 448 -16.61 -0.50 -23.73
N LYS A 449 -17.22 -0.41 -22.53
CA LYS A 449 -18.14 0.68 -22.16
C LYS A 449 -17.45 1.93 -21.61
N THR A 450 -16.26 1.81 -21.06
CA THR A 450 -15.52 2.93 -20.45
C THR A 450 -14.74 3.69 -21.52
N ALA A 451 -14.87 5.01 -21.61
CA ALA A 451 -14.21 5.82 -22.64
C ALA A 451 -12.67 5.76 -22.52
N GLU A 452 -12.16 6.02 -21.32
CA GLU A 452 -10.71 5.99 -21.04
C GLU A 452 -10.44 4.98 -19.93
N ILE A 453 -9.50 4.07 -20.17
CA ILE A 453 -9.06 3.07 -19.21
C ILE A 453 -7.60 3.34 -18.82
N ASN A 454 -7.29 3.22 -17.53
CA ASN A 454 -5.93 3.30 -17.05
C ASN A 454 -5.31 1.89 -17.01
N ASP A 455 -4.60 1.54 -18.08
CA ASP A 455 -3.96 0.24 -18.25
C ASP A 455 -2.77 0.39 -19.21
N PRO A 456 -1.62 -0.24 -18.97
CA PRO A 456 -0.45 -0.18 -19.85
C PRO A 456 -0.73 -0.61 -21.30
N ARG A 457 -1.71 -1.49 -21.50
CA ARG A 457 -2.12 -1.99 -22.81
C ARG A 457 -3.47 -1.39 -23.29
N ALA A 458 -3.83 -0.19 -22.78
CA ALA A 458 -5.11 0.46 -23.07
C ALA A 458 -5.41 0.56 -24.59
N ALA A 459 -4.42 0.92 -25.41
CA ALA A 459 -4.58 1.04 -26.85
C ALA A 459 -4.95 -0.30 -27.51
N GLU A 460 -4.29 -1.40 -27.12
CA GLU A 460 -4.57 -2.74 -27.63
C GLU A 460 -5.96 -3.23 -27.21
N LEU A 461 -6.32 -2.99 -25.93
CA LEU A 461 -7.63 -3.35 -25.39
C LEU A 461 -8.75 -2.60 -26.11
N LYS A 462 -8.59 -1.30 -26.35
CA LYS A 462 -9.57 -0.50 -27.09
C LYS A 462 -9.68 -0.92 -28.56
N ALA A 463 -8.57 -1.26 -29.19
CA ALA A 463 -8.57 -1.79 -30.56
C ALA A 463 -9.26 -3.16 -30.63
N ALA A 464 -9.13 -4.01 -29.62
CA ALA A 464 -9.87 -5.27 -29.52
C ALA A 464 -11.36 -5.03 -29.31
N ALA A 465 -11.74 -4.13 -28.41
CA ALA A 465 -13.14 -3.77 -28.16
C ALA A 465 -13.84 -3.25 -29.43
N ALA A 466 -13.17 -2.48 -30.26
CA ALA A 466 -13.69 -2.00 -31.52
C ALA A 466 -13.91 -3.09 -32.59
N LYS A 467 -13.30 -4.27 -32.43
CA LYS A 467 -13.42 -5.43 -33.33
C LYS A 467 -14.44 -6.47 -32.85
N MET A 468 -15.11 -6.24 -31.72
CA MET A 468 -16.16 -7.14 -31.21
C MET A 468 -17.31 -7.24 -32.22
N THR A 469 -17.83 -8.46 -32.42
CA THR A 469 -18.99 -8.73 -33.28
C THR A 469 -20.13 -9.35 -32.46
N ALA A 470 -21.35 -9.32 -32.96
CA ALA A 470 -22.49 -9.93 -32.29
C ALA A 470 -22.32 -11.44 -32.06
N ASP A 471 -21.62 -12.12 -32.99
CA ASP A 471 -21.40 -13.57 -32.95
C ASP A 471 -20.26 -13.97 -32.00
N ASP A 472 -19.23 -13.13 -31.86
CA ASP A 472 -18.11 -13.36 -30.93
C ASP A 472 -17.60 -12.06 -30.33
N LEU A 473 -18.01 -11.80 -29.09
CA LEU A 473 -17.65 -10.60 -28.33
C LEU A 473 -16.26 -10.72 -27.69
N SER A 474 -15.75 -11.93 -27.47
CA SER A 474 -14.52 -12.20 -26.73
C SER A 474 -13.29 -12.47 -27.60
N ALA A 475 -13.48 -12.96 -28.84
CA ALA A 475 -12.39 -13.38 -29.74
C ALA A 475 -11.29 -12.32 -29.94
N PRO A 476 -11.63 -11.02 -30.14
CA PRO A 476 -10.58 -10.00 -30.33
C PRO A 476 -9.64 -9.85 -29.13
N PHE A 477 -10.14 -10.11 -27.90
CA PHE A 477 -9.33 -10.05 -26.67
C PHE A 477 -8.42 -11.28 -26.56
N PHE A 478 -8.95 -12.48 -26.85
CA PHE A 478 -8.14 -13.71 -26.85
C PHE A 478 -7.06 -13.72 -27.94
N ALA A 479 -7.20 -12.92 -28.99
CA ALA A 479 -6.21 -12.74 -30.05
C ALA A 479 -5.05 -11.80 -29.66
N ILE A 480 -5.14 -11.07 -28.53
CA ILE A 480 -4.08 -10.20 -28.06
C ILE A 480 -2.90 -11.05 -27.56
N SER A 481 -1.75 -10.92 -28.21
CA SER A 481 -0.55 -11.71 -27.90
C SER A 481 -0.11 -11.55 -26.44
N GLY A 482 0.10 -12.68 -25.74
CA GLY A 482 0.59 -12.71 -24.36
C GLY A 482 -0.34 -12.13 -23.30
N LEU A 483 -1.62 -11.88 -23.63
CA LEU A 483 -2.60 -11.39 -22.67
C LEU A 483 -3.19 -12.52 -21.82
N PHE A 484 -3.62 -13.59 -22.48
CA PHE A 484 -4.18 -14.78 -21.81
C PHE A 484 -3.21 -15.95 -21.85
N PRO A 485 -3.15 -16.78 -20.80
CA PRO A 485 -2.45 -18.06 -20.82
C PRO A 485 -2.98 -18.97 -21.94
N GLN A 486 -2.10 -19.71 -22.59
CA GLN A 486 -2.44 -20.60 -23.70
C GLN A 486 -3.57 -21.58 -23.38
N PRO A 487 -3.62 -22.25 -22.18
CA PRO A 487 -4.74 -23.14 -21.84
C PRO A 487 -6.11 -22.46 -21.85
N LEU A 488 -6.21 -21.15 -21.55
CA LEU A 488 -7.46 -20.42 -21.62
C LEU A 488 -7.82 -20.05 -23.07
N VAL A 489 -6.82 -19.74 -23.89
CA VAL A 489 -7.01 -19.42 -25.32
C VAL A 489 -7.49 -20.65 -26.09
N GLU A 490 -6.98 -21.84 -25.78
CA GLU A 490 -7.32 -23.09 -26.47
C GLU A 490 -8.61 -23.74 -25.98
N ASN A 491 -9.10 -23.40 -24.76
CA ASN A 491 -10.33 -23.97 -24.22
C ASN A 491 -11.57 -23.31 -24.82
N SER A 492 -12.11 -23.93 -25.88
CA SER A 492 -13.27 -23.40 -26.60
C SER A 492 -14.53 -23.32 -25.72
N ALA A 493 -14.76 -24.29 -24.81
CA ALA A 493 -15.92 -24.31 -23.90
C ALA A 493 -15.87 -23.13 -22.90
N TRP A 494 -14.69 -22.86 -22.33
CA TRP A 494 -14.50 -21.73 -21.42
C TRP A 494 -14.63 -20.37 -22.14
N ARG A 495 -14.07 -20.24 -23.36
CA ARG A 495 -14.24 -19.04 -24.19
C ARG A 495 -15.70 -18.79 -24.55
N ALA A 496 -16.44 -19.85 -24.93
CA ALA A 496 -17.87 -19.75 -25.20
C ALA A 496 -18.66 -19.26 -23.96
N ARG A 497 -18.26 -19.70 -22.75
CA ARG A 497 -18.83 -19.21 -21.49
C ARG A 497 -18.54 -17.72 -21.29
N VAL A 498 -17.29 -17.28 -21.46
CA VAL A 498 -16.94 -15.84 -21.39
C VAL A 498 -17.80 -15.04 -22.37
N ASN A 499 -17.92 -15.50 -23.62
CA ASN A 499 -18.71 -14.85 -24.64
C ASN A 499 -20.21 -14.72 -24.26
N ALA A 500 -20.79 -15.80 -23.73
CA ALA A 500 -22.19 -15.81 -23.26
C ALA A 500 -22.41 -14.83 -22.10
N GLU A 501 -21.47 -14.77 -21.15
CA GLU A 501 -21.56 -13.82 -20.01
C GLU A 501 -21.43 -12.36 -20.47
N ILE A 502 -20.56 -12.04 -21.45
CA ILE A 502 -20.49 -10.68 -22.03
C ILE A 502 -21.86 -10.30 -22.65
N GLY A 503 -22.46 -11.22 -23.40
CA GLY A 503 -23.80 -11.01 -23.98
C GLY A 503 -24.85 -10.66 -22.93
N LYS A 504 -24.90 -11.41 -21.82
CA LYS A 504 -25.82 -11.14 -20.68
C LYS A 504 -25.56 -9.77 -20.04
N ILE A 505 -24.27 -9.42 -19.78
CA ILE A 505 -23.88 -8.14 -19.19
C ILE A 505 -24.23 -6.95 -20.10
N ASN A 506 -24.19 -7.16 -21.41
CA ASN A 506 -24.54 -6.11 -22.36
C ASN A 506 -26.04 -5.93 -22.56
N ALA A 507 -26.84 -6.97 -22.29
CA ALA A 507 -28.31 -6.95 -22.40
C ALA A 507 -29.02 -6.39 -21.16
N GLY A 508 -28.37 -6.39 -19.97
CA GLY A 508 -28.93 -5.89 -18.71
C GLY A 508 -28.06 -4.86 -18.04
#